data_61ba2cf750827b09e1a1616e8cd1f930
#
_entry.id   61ba2cf750827b09e1a1616e8cd1f930
#
_cell.length_a   1.000
_cell.length_b   1.000
_cell.length_c   1.000
_cell.angle_alpha   90.00
_cell.angle_beta   90.00
_cell.angle_gamma   90.00
#
_symmetry.space_group_name_H-M   'P 1'
#
loop_
_entity.id
_entity.type
_entity.pdbx_description
1 polymer ?
#
loop_
_entity_poly.entity_id
_entity_poly.type
_entity_poly.pdbx_seq_one_letter_code
_entity_poly.pdbx_strand_id
1 'polypeptide(L)'
;MVPAHQGCITGTLLMSRTQAFQLHSDDNVIVASGILEAHHPVEGCQVEPLKRIPGGHKMAITRIPSGHNVFKFGQVIGQATCPILPGEHVHEHNLAMTEHSGDYAFARDACVTEIVPEDERPTFMGYRRDDGKVGTRNYVGILTSVNCSATVASLIAREVEKRAVLDDFPNVDGVVALTHGSGCAVSTKNEGFRMLQRTIWGHARHPNFGSVLMVGLGCEANQIPLMVEHFGKPPEGSLHLETIQHLSLIHI
;
A
#
# COMPACT_ATOMS: atom_id res chain seq x y z
N MET A 1 18.41 4.96 -32.27
CA MET A 1 17.19 4.55 -33.00
C MET A 1 17.15 3.04 -33.01
N VAL A 2 16.29 2.47 -32.19
CA VAL A 2 16.02 1.03 -32.13
C VAL A 2 14.55 0.87 -32.52
N PRO A 3 14.20 0.03 -33.50
CA PRO A 3 12.82 -0.07 -33.98
C PRO A 3 11.93 -0.80 -33.00
N ALA A 4 10.77 -0.21 -32.75
CA ALA A 4 9.70 -0.83 -31.99
C ALA A 4 9.08 -1.98 -32.83
N HIS A 5 9.15 -3.21 -32.32
CA HIS A 5 8.33 -4.31 -32.80
C HIS A 5 6.91 -4.17 -32.27
N GLN A 6 6.01 -3.72 -33.12
CA GLN A 6 4.57 -3.87 -32.96
C GLN A 6 4.20 -5.33 -33.29
N GLY A 7 4.03 -6.14 -32.26
CA GLY A 7 3.35 -7.42 -32.32
C GLY A 7 1.93 -7.26 -31.82
N CYS A 8 0.97 -7.12 -32.71
CA CYS A 8 -0.45 -7.21 -32.42
C CYS A 8 -0.79 -8.66 -32.06
N ILE A 9 -0.97 -8.98 -30.78
CA ILE A 9 -1.50 -10.24 -30.33
C ILE A 9 -3.00 -10.08 -30.14
N THR A 10 -3.77 -10.29 -31.21
CA THR A 10 -5.20 -10.57 -31.13
C THR A 10 -5.38 -12.05 -30.77
N GLY A 11 -5.20 -12.38 -29.53
CA GLY A 11 -5.60 -13.66 -28.93
C GLY A 11 -6.54 -13.34 -27.80
N THR A 12 -7.83 -13.65 -27.97
CA THR A 12 -8.76 -13.76 -26.85
C THR A 12 -8.23 -14.89 -25.97
N LEU A 13 -7.39 -14.57 -24.99
CA LEU A 13 -7.08 -15.46 -23.88
C LEU A 13 -8.39 -15.64 -23.10
N LEU A 14 -9.13 -16.70 -23.42
CA LEU A 14 -9.99 -17.35 -22.44
C LEU A 14 -9.05 -17.76 -21.29
N MET A 15 -8.89 -16.90 -20.31
CA MET A 15 -8.26 -17.27 -19.05
C MET A 15 -9.16 -18.34 -18.43
N SER A 16 -8.79 -19.60 -18.60
CA SER A 16 -9.27 -20.70 -17.78
C SER A 16 -9.07 -20.23 -16.34
N ARG A 17 -10.17 -19.98 -15.63
CA ARG A 17 -10.09 -19.58 -14.22
C ARG A 17 -9.66 -20.82 -13.47
N THR A 18 -8.38 -20.90 -13.11
CA THR A 18 -7.86 -21.94 -12.23
C THR A 18 -8.81 -22.11 -11.05
N GLN A 19 -9.42 -23.28 -10.93
CA GLN A 19 -10.44 -23.55 -9.91
C GLN A 19 -9.84 -23.62 -8.50
N ALA A 20 -8.55 -23.96 -8.39
CA ALA A 20 -7.82 -24.01 -7.14
C ALA A 20 -6.34 -23.79 -7.39
N PHE A 21 -5.61 -23.36 -6.38
CA PHE A 21 -4.17 -23.08 -6.50
C PHE A 21 -3.39 -23.56 -5.27
N GLN A 22 -2.18 -24.06 -5.52
CA GLN A 22 -1.13 -24.33 -4.56
C GLN A 22 -0.02 -23.31 -4.78
N LEU A 23 0.42 -22.59 -3.75
CA LEU A 23 1.43 -21.55 -3.88
C LEU A 23 2.84 -21.99 -3.48
N HIS A 24 2.97 -23.09 -2.77
CA HIS A 24 4.27 -23.63 -2.35
C HIS A 24 4.30 -25.15 -2.52
N SER A 25 5.45 -25.70 -2.88
CA SER A 25 5.61 -27.16 -3.07
C SER A 25 5.34 -28.00 -1.83
N ASP A 26 5.57 -27.43 -0.64
CA ASP A 26 5.38 -28.11 0.63
C ASP A 26 3.93 -28.05 1.14
N ASP A 27 3.05 -27.31 0.44
CA ASP A 27 1.66 -27.21 0.83
C ASP A 27 0.98 -28.58 0.69
N ASN A 28 0.33 -29.04 1.75
CA ASN A 28 -0.50 -30.24 1.74
C ASN A 28 -1.99 -29.94 1.58
N VAL A 29 -2.30 -28.65 1.32
CA VAL A 29 -3.63 -28.18 0.94
C VAL A 29 -3.56 -27.26 -0.28
N ILE A 30 -4.66 -27.18 -1.03
CA ILE A 30 -4.89 -26.15 -2.05
C ILE A 30 -5.99 -25.21 -1.60
N VAL A 31 -6.02 -24.01 -2.17
CA VAL A 31 -7.07 -23.00 -1.92
C VAL A 31 -8.01 -22.95 -3.13
N ALA A 32 -9.29 -23.13 -2.88
CA ALA A 32 -10.33 -23.03 -3.89
C ALA A 32 -10.53 -21.58 -4.33
N SER A 33 -10.40 -21.26 -5.62
CA SER A 33 -10.69 -19.91 -6.15
C SER A 33 -12.19 -19.67 -6.36
N GLY A 34 -12.95 -20.73 -6.48
CA GLY A 34 -14.40 -20.77 -6.57
C GLY A 34 -14.96 -21.98 -5.84
N ILE A 35 -16.23 -22.28 -6.02
CA ILE A 35 -16.83 -23.48 -5.43
C ILE A 35 -16.25 -24.72 -6.12
N LEU A 36 -15.77 -25.67 -5.33
CA LEU A 36 -15.42 -27.01 -5.81
C LEU A 36 -16.60 -27.97 -5.50
N GLU A 37 -17.17 -28.56 -6.54
CA GLU A 37 -18.28 -29.50 -6.39
C GLU A 37 -17.76 -30.90 -6.06
N ALA A 38 -18.53 -31.64 -5.25
CA ALA A 38 -18.15 -32.98 -4.84
C ALA A 38 -17.97 -33.91 -6.06
N HIS A 39 -16.90 -34.70 -6.04
CA HIS A 39 -16.59 -35.71 -7.09
C HIS A 39 -16.46 -35.11 -8.51
N HIS A 40 -16.11 -33.85 -8.63
CA HIS A 40 -15.79 -33.23 -9.90
C HIS A 40 -14.28 -32.95 -10.00
N PRO A 41 -13.67 -33.23 -11.18
CA PRO A 41 -12.27 -32.94 -11.40
C PRO A 41 -11.96 -31.45 -11.17
N VAL A 42 -10.84 -31.17 -10.50
CA VAL A 42 -10.34 -29.79 -10.25
C VAL A 42 -9.17 -29.56 -11.20
N GLU A 43 -9.26 -28.51 -12.02
CA GLU A 43 -8.22 -28.18 -12.97
C GLU A 43 -6.87 -27.92 -12.25
N GLY A 44 -5.83 -28.62 -12.69
CA GLY A 44 -4.49 -28.53 -12.10
C GLY A 44 -4.29 -29.33 -10.81
N CYS A 45 -5.29 -30.10 -10.35
CA CYS A 45 -5.20 -30.99 -9.18
C CYS A 45 -5.60 -32.41 -9.52
N GLN A 46 -4.83 -33.39 -9.03
CA GLN A 46 -5.15 -34.82 -9.23
C GLN A 46 -6.17 -35.38 -8.21
N VAL A 47 -6.54 -34.54 -7.24
CA VAL A 47 -7.43 -34.94 -6.14
C VAL A 47 -8.81 -34.29 -6.34
N GLU A 48 -9.86 -35.11 -6.31
CA GLU A 48 -11.25 -34.64 -6.40
C GLU A 48 -11.80 -34.32 -5.00
N PRO A 49 -12.65 -33.29 -4.85
CA PRO A 49 -13.31 -32.99 -3.59
C PRO A 49 -14.26 -34.13 -3.18
N LEU A 50 -14.17 -34.57 -1.93
CA LEU A 50 -15.12 -35.57 -1.39
C LEU A 50 -16.48 -34.96 -1.05
N LYS A 51 -16.50 -33.64 -0.78
CA LYS A 51 -17.71 -32.86 -0.53
C LYS A 51 -17.54 -31.48 -1.18
N ARG A 52 -18.67 -30.78 -1.33
CA ARG A 52 -18.64 -29.39 -1.82
C ARG A 52 -17.80 -28.51 -0.91
N ILE A 53 -16.84 -27.78 -1.51
CA ILE A 53 -15.92 -26.88 -0.82
C ILE A 53 -16.17 -25.45 -1.32
N PRO A 54 -16.46 -24.49 -0.42
CA PRO A 54 -16.68 -23.09 -0.81
C PRO A 54 -15.41 -22.44 -1.35
N GLY A 55 -15.58 -21.39 -2.17
CA GLY A 55 -14.48 -20.55 -2.61
C GLY A 55 -13.76 -19.88 -1.43
N GLY A 56 -12.44 -19.76 -1.53
CA GLY A 56 -11.57 -19.26 -0.45
C GLY A 56 -11.21 -20.31 0.61
N HIS A 57 -11.86 -21.48 0.60
CA HIS A 57 -11.57 -22.56 1.54
C HIS A 57 -10.47 -23.50 1.04
N LYS A 58 -9.99 -24.36 1.93
CA LYS A 58 -8.88 -25.28 1.69
C LYS A 58 -9.36 -26.71 1.47
N MET A 59 -8.72 -27.43 0.56
CA MET A 59 -8.87 -28.85 0.31
C MET A 59 -7.54 -29.55 0.53
N ALA A 60 -7.52 -30.66 1.27
CA ALA A 60 -6.34 -31.48 1.41
C ALA A 60 -5.98 -32.18 0.08
N ILE A 61 -4.72 -32.14 -0.33
CA ILE A 61 -4.22 -32.82 -1.53
C ILE A 61 -3.43 -34.08 -1.20
N THR A 62 -3.04 -34.25 0.04
CA THR A 62 -2.40 -35.42 0.59
C THR A 62 -3.09 -35.86 1.88
N ARG A 63 -2.84 -37.09 2.32
CA ARG A 63 -3.29 -37.55 3.65
C ARG A 63 -2.52 -36.81 4.74
N ILE A 64 -3.22 -36.19 5.70
CA ILE A 64 -2.64 -35.49 6.86
C ILE A 64 -3.05 -36.27 8.11
N PRO A 65 -2.12 -36.99 8.80
CA PRO A 65 -2.44 -37.71 10.02
C PRO A 65 -2.82 -36.74 11.16
N SER A 66 -3.58 -37.23 12.15
CA SER A 66 -3.88 -36.45 13.36
C SER A 66 -2.58 -36.00 14.05
N GLY A 67 -2.56 -34.75 14.53
CA GLY A 67 -1.40 -34.12 15.17
C GLY A 67 -0.32 -33.64 14.19
N HIS A 68 -0.47 -33.84 12.88
CA HIS A 68 0.50 -33.36 11.89
C HIS A 68 0.14 -31.96 11.40
N ASN A 69 1.19 -31.24 11.00
CA ASN A 69 1.05 -29.88 10.53
C ASN A 69 0.31 -29.79 9.18
N VAL A 70 -0.56 -28.79 9.09
CA VAL A 70 -1.18 -28.36 7.84
C VAL A 70 -0.39 -27.18 7.30
N PHE A 71 0.11 -27.32 6.07
CA PHE A 71 0.91 -26.32 5.38
C PHE A 71 0.09 -25.61 4.32
N LYS A 72 0.18 -24.30 4.31
CA LYS A 72 -0.38 -23.42 3.28
C LYS A 72 0.58 -22.26 3.04
N PHE A 73 0.93 -22.01 1.79
CA PHE A 73 1.91 -20.99 1.38
C PHE A 73 3.30 -21.21 2.02
N GLY A 74 3.72 -22.46 2.15
CA GLY A 74 4.96 -22.86 2.80
C GLY A 74 4.98 -22.66 4.31
N GLN A 75 3.84 -22.29 4.93
CA GLN A 75 3.74 -22.02 6.36
C GLN A 75 2.81 -22.99 7.06
N VAL A 76 3.14 -23.32 8.31
CA VAL A 76 2.25 -24.09 9.19
C VAL A 76 1.07 -23.20 9.57
N ILE A 77 -0.15 -23.63 9.25
CA ILE A 77 -1.39 -22.92 9.58
C ILE A 77 -2.15 -23.56 10.76
N GLY A 78 -1.64 -24.61 11.30
CA GLY A 78 -2.21 -25.37 12.42
C GLY A 78 -1.90 -26.86 12.31
N GLN A 79 -2.52 -27.66 13.18
CA GLN A 79 -2.41 -29.13 13.18
C GLN A 79 -3.77 -29.78 12.97
N ALA A 80 -3.75 -30.92 12.27
CA ALA A 80 -4.94 -31.74 12.08
C ALA A 80 -5.40 -32.34 13.43
N THR A 81 -6.66 -32.12 13.80
CA THR A 81 -7.24 -32.67 15.04
C THR A 81 -7.69 -34.14 14.88
N CYS A 82 -7.90 -34.56 13.64
CA CYS A 82 -8.20 -35.93 13.24
C CYS A 82 -7.49 -36.21 11.90
N PRO A 83 -7.39 -37.49 11.45
CA PRO A 83 -6.85 -37.75 10.13
C PRO A 83 -7.70 -37.09 9.03
N ILE A 84 -7.02 -36.36 8.13
CA ILE A 84 -7.65 -35.70 6.98
C ILE A 84 -7.23 -36.43 5.73
N LEU A 85 -8.22 -36.83 4.91
CA LEU A 85 -8.01 -37.55 3.64
C LEU A 85 -7.84 -36.56 2.48
N PRO A 86 -7.16 -36.96 1.39
CA PRO A 86 -7.16 -36.17 0.15
C PRO A 86 -8.59 -35.94 -0.32
N GLY A 87 -8.88 -34.70 -0.75
CA GLY A 87 -10.22 -34.28 -1.17
C GLY A 87 -11.11 -33.77 -0.03
N GLU A 88 -10.68 -33.89 1.22
CA GLU A 88 -11.45 -33.36 2.35
C GLU A 88 -11.28 -31.87 2.50
N HIS A 89 -12.37 -31.21 2.93
CA HIS A 89 -12.40 -29.81 3.33
C HIS A 89 -11.61 -29.61 4.63
N VAL A 90 -10.63 -28.69 4.63
CA VAL A 90 -9.82 -28.36 5.80
C VAL A 90 -10.32 -27.06 6.43
N HIS A 91 -10.88 -27.17 7.65
CA HIS A 91 -11.47 -26.05 8.38
C HIS A 91 -11.49 -26.33 9.90
N GLU A 92 -12.14 -25.51 10.69
CA GLU A 92 -12.21 -25.60 12.17
C GLU A 92 -12.60 -26.98 12.71
N HIS A 93 -13.35 -27.78 11.96
CA HIS A 93 -13.78 -29.12 12.40
C HIS A 93 -12.64 -30.17 12.41
N ASN A 94 -11.54 -29.91 11.69
CA ASN A 94 -10.41 -30.84 11.59
C ASN A 94 -9.02 -30.15 11.62
N LEU A 95 -9.00 -28.83 11.86
CA LEU A 95 -7.78 -28.03 11.97
C LEU A 95 -7.84 -27.18 13.26
N ALA A 96 -6.85 -27.28 14.12
CA ALA A 96 -6.68 -26.43 15.29
C ALA A 96 -5.40 -25.58 15.19
N MET A 97 -5.46 -24.38 15.76
CA MET A 97 -4.27 -23.58 16.01
C MET A 97 -3.39 -24.29 17.05
N THR A 98 -2.10 -24.27 16.80
CA THR A 98 -1.10 -24.77 17.78
C THR A 98 -0.06 -23.68 18.02
N GLU A 99 0.53 -23.70 19.21
CA GLU A 99 1.73 -22.91 19.45
C GLU A 99 2.84 -23.43 18.53
N HIS A 100 3.21 -22.62 17.57
CA HIS A 100 4.32 -22.89 16.68
C HIS A 100 5.48 -22.01 17.11
N SER A 101 6.50 -22.63 17.73
CA SER A 101 7.77 -21.95 17.93
C SER A 101 8.47 -21.85 16.57
N GLY A 102 8.26 -20.76 15.89
CA GLY A 102 8.99 -20.48 14.65
C GLY A 102 10.49 -20.34 14.95
N ASP A 103 11.32 -20.92 14.11
CA ASP A 103 12.76 -20.66 14.11
C ASP A 103 13.00 -19.24 13.56
N TYR A 104 12.82 -18.24 14.42
CA TYR A 104 13.04 -16.84 14.09
C TYR A 104 14.54 -16.53 14.07
N ALA A 105 15.20 -16.87 12.98
CA ALA A 105 16.58 -16.47 12.76
C ALA A 105 16.61 -15.12 12.02
N PHE A 106 16.91 -14.06 12.73
CA PHE A 106 17.06 -12.74 12.12
C PHE A 106 18.27 -12.71 11.19
N ALA A 107 18.08 -12.13 9.99
CA ALA A 107 19.11 -11.93 8.99
C ALA A 107 19.86 -13.20 8.50
N ARG A 108 19.29 -14.41 8.67
CA ARG A 108 19.88 -15.66 8.18
C ARG A 108 20.18 -15.61 6.67
N ASP A 109 19.22 -15.11 5.91
CA ASP A 109 19.29 -15.04 4.45
C ASP A 109 19.63 -13.61 3.96
N ALA A 110 20.22 -12.79 4.85
CA ALA A 110 20.63 -11.45 4.49
C ALA A 110 21.80 -11.51 3.50
N CYS A 111 21.57 -11.00 2.30
CA CYS A 111 22.59 -10.79 1.31
C CYS A 111 22.99 -9.31 1.29
N VAL A 112 24.29 -9.05 1.23
CA VAL A 112 24.78 -7.68 1.01
C VAL A 112 24.36 -7.24 -0.38
N THR A 113 23.61 -6.13 -0.47
CA THR A 113 23.23 -5.54 -1.74
C THR A 113 24.49 -5.04 -2.47
N GLU A 114 24.74 -5.55 -3.65
CA GLU A 114 25.80 -5.02 -4.51
C GLU A 114 25.37 -3.63 -5.01
N ILE A 115 26.17 -2.64 -4.64
CA ILE A 115 25.96 -1.25 -5.08
C ILE A 115 26.68 -1.06 -6.41
N VAL A 116 25.95 -0.63 -7.42
CA VAL A 116 26.52 -0.32 -8.75
C VAL A 116 27.66 0.70 -8.59
N PRO A 117 28.85 0.45 -9.16
CA PRO A 117 29.97 1.37 -9.18
C PRO A 117 29.55 2.77 -9.66
N GLU A 118 30.23 3.80 -9.19
CA GLU A 118 29.79 5.19 -9.42
C GLU A 118 29.78 5.56 -10.91
N ASP A 119 30.73 5.05 -11.66
CA ASP A 119 30.90 5.24 -13.11
C ASP A 119 29.85 4.49 -13.95
N GLU A 120 29.22 3.45 -13.38
CA GLU A 120 28.18 2.67 -14.05
C GLU A 120 26.76 3.10 -13.63
N ARG A 121 26.64 4.01 -12.65
CA ARG A 121 25.32 4.44 -12.14
C ARG A 121 24.56 5.23 -13.18
N PRO A 122 23.29 4.85 -13.47
CA PRO A 122 22.43 5.64 -14.32
C PRO A 122 22.17 7.02 -13.67
N THR A 123 22.15 8.05 -14.50
CA THR A 123 21.86 9.42 -14.08
C THR A 123 20.53 9.90 -14.66
N PHE A 124 19.96 10.92 -14.07
CA PHE A 124 18.75 11.57 -14.54
C PHE A 124 18.82 13.10 -14.34
N MET A 125 18.03 13.84 -15.09
CA MET A 125 17.84 15.27 -14.87
C MET A 125 16.80 15.44 -13.77
N GLY A 126 17.17 16.07 -12.66
CA GLY A 126 16.31 16.25 -11.50
C GLY A 126 16.25 17.68 -11.01
N TYR A 127 15.30 17.98 -10.13
CA TYR A 127 15.09 19.29 -9.52
C TYR A 127 15.85 19.37 -8.20
N ARG A 128 16.96 20.12 -8.18
CA ARG A 128 17.74 20.34 -6.97
C ARG A 128 17.02 21.32 -6.03
N ARG A 129 16.87 20.93 -4.76
CA ARG A 129 16.29 21.78 -3.71
C ARG A 129 17.37 22.44 -2.88
N ASP A 130 16.98 23.52 -2.17
CA ASP A 130 17.93 24.32 -1.35
C ASP A 130 18.54 23.51 -0.20
N ASP A 131 17.83 22.46 0.28
CA ASP A 131 18.33 21.51 1.29
C ASP A 131 19.27 20.43 0.71
N GLY A 132 19.62 20.55 -0.58
CA GLY A 132 20.52 19.63 -1.29
C GLY A 132 19.89 18.35 -1.82
N LYS A 133 18.62 18.08 -1.52
CA LYS A 133 17.89 16.95 -2.08
C LYS A 133 17.55 17.16 -3.56
N VAL A 134 17.27 16.07 -4.26
CA VAL A 134 16.91 16.09 -5.67
C VAL A 134 15.56 15.41 -5.88
N GLY A 135 14.63 16.16 -6.48
CA GLY A 135 13.34 15.61 -6.90
C GLY A 135 13.39 15.05 -8.31
N THR A 136 12.67 13.98 -8.57
CA THR A 136 12.43 13.43 -9.91
C THR A 136 11.22 14.07 -10.57
N ARG A 137 10.45 14.84 -9.82
CA ARG A 137 9.26 15.58 -10.22
C ARG A 137 9.23 16.94 -9.53
N ASN A 138 8.36 17.83 -10.02
CA ASN A 138 8.18 19.17 -9.48
C ASN A 138 6.70 19.50 -9.35
N TYR A 139 6.05 18.96 -8.33
CA TYR A 139 4.63 19.21 -8.06
C TYR A 139 4.41 20.39 -7.11
N VAL A 140 3.23 20.99 -7.18
CA VAL A 140 2.67 21.81 -6.10
C VAL A 140 1.85 20.88 -5.20
N GLY A 141 2.22 20.77 -3.92
CA GLY A 141 1.51 19.95 -2.94
C GLY A 141 0.46 20.77 -2.20
N ILE A 142 -0.74 20.21 -2.00
CA ILE A 142 -1.74 20.76 -1.10
C ILE A 142 -1.95 19.74 0.02
N LEU A 143 -1.47 20.05 1.22
CA LEU A 143 -1.56 19.17 2.37
C LEU A 143 -2.66 19.66 3.33
N THR A 144 -3.20 18.75 4.13
CA THR A 144 -4.16 19.09 5.17
C THR A 144 -3.62 18.76 6.55
N SER A 145 -3.84 19.64 7.54
CA SER A 145 -3.56 19.34 8.95
C SER A 145 -4.67 18.50 9.59
N VAL A 146 -5.87 18.52 8.99
CA VAL A 146 -7.09 17.95 9.55
C VAL A 146 -8.03 17.46 8.44
N ASN A 147 -8.81 16.42 8.71
CA ASN A 147 -9.82 15.89 7.80
C ASN A 147 -10.87 16.94 7.37
N CYS A 148 -11.18 17.91 8.21
CA CYS A 148 -12.15 18.97 7.90
C CYS A 148 -11.72 19.87 6.73
N SER A 149 -10.43 20.01 6.45
CA SER A 149 -9.91 20.75 5.31
C SER A 149 -9.71 19.90 4.05
N ALA A 150 -9.97 18.59 4.11
CA ALA A 150 -9.71 17.64 3.00
C ALA A 150 -10.47 17.97 1.72
N THR A 151 -11.77 18.31 1.83
CA THR A 151 -12.59 18.67 0.68
C THR A 151 -12.09 19.97 0.03
N VAL A 152 -11.72 20.96 0.86
CA VAL A 152 -11.20 22.25 0.38
C VAL A 152 -9.89 22.04 -0.38
N ALA A 153 -8.94 21.27 0.17
CA ALA A 153 -7.69 20.94 -0.51
C ALA A 153 -7.91 20.26 -1.87
N SER A 154 -8.83 19.29 -1.91
CA SER A 154 -9.19 18.59 -3.15
C SER A 154 -9.85 19.51 -4.17
N LEU A 155 -10.70 20.45 -3.73
CA LEU A 155 -11.35 21.42 -4.62
C LEU A 155 -10.33 22.43 -5.16
N ILE A 156 -9.38 22.89 -4.35
CA ILE A 156 -8.30 23.79 -4.82
C ILE A 156 -7.51 23.11 -5.94
N ALA A 157 -7.08 21.86 -5.74
CA ALA A 157 -6.34 21.13 -6.77
C ALA A 157 -7.13 21.05 -8.09
N ARG A 158 -8.42 20.66 -8.04
CA ARG A 158 -9.30 20.59 -9.22
C ARG A 158 -9.49 21.93 -9.89
N GLU A 159 -9.63 23.02 -9.14
CA GLU A 159 -9.79 24.35 -9.73
C GLU A 159 -8.51 24.85 -10.39
N VAL A 160 -7.34 24.55 -9.83
CA VAL A 160 -6.05 24.86 -10.45
C VAL A 160 -5.92 24.14 -11.80
N GLU A 161 -6.24 22.86 -11.86
CA GLU A 161 -6.23 22.07 -13.10
C GLU A 161 -7.25 22.59 -14.11
N LYS A 162 -8.51 22.80 -13.68
CA LYS A 162 -9.60 23.25 -14.54
C LYS A 162 -9.35 24.62 -15.17
N ARG A 163 -8.68 25.51 -14.45
CA ARG A 163 -8.35 26.87 -14.92
C ARG A 163 -7.04 26.92 -15.69
N ALA A 164 -6.38 25.78 -15.88
CA ALA A 164 -5.11 25.70 -16.60
C ALA A 164 -4.04 26.66 -16.04
N VAL A 165 -4.08 26.93 -14.71
CA VAL A 165 -3.17 27.88 -14.05
C VAL A 165 -1.70 27.48 -14.21
N LEU A 166 -1.45 26.19 -14.40
CA LEU A 166 -0.08 25.65 -14.52
C LEU A 166 0.47 25.69 -15.96
N ASP A 167 -0.33 26.05 -16.95
CA ASP A 167 0.12 26.11 -18.36
C ASP A 167 1.24 27.12 -18.58
N ASP A 168 1.26 28.18 -17.76
CA ASP A 168 2.33 29.18 -17.77
C ASP A 168 3.62 28.74 -17.07
N PHE A 169 3.60 27.57 -16.43
CA PHE A 169 4.71 27.04 -15.61
C PHE A 169 5.18 25.66 -16.12
N PRO A 170 5.89 25.58 -17.26
CA PRO A 170 6.27 24.32 -17.90
C PRO A 170 7.20 23.43 -17.04
N ASN A 171 7.79 23.98 -15.97
CA ASN A 171 8.62 23.25 -15.02
C ASN A 171 7.83 22.65 -13.86
N VAL A 172 6.51 22.81 -13.82
CA VAL A 172 5.63 22.24 -12.78
C VAL A 172 4.86 21.08 -13.38
N ASP A 173 5.03 19.89 -12.79
CA ASP A 173 4.41 18.65 -13.29
C ASP A 173 2.90 18.56 -12.98
N GLY A 174 2.40 19.38 -12.07
CA GLY A 174 0.98 19.38 -11.69
C GLY A 174 0.75 19.79 -10.24
N VAL A 175 -0.50 19.69 -9.81
CA VAL A 175 -0.94 19.92 -8.43
C VAL A 175 -1.47 18.63 -7.80
N VAL A 176 -1.10 18.35 -6.55
CA VAL A 176 -1.50 17.12 -5.85
C VAL A 176 -2.04 17.47 -4.47
N ALA A 177 -3.30 17.10 -4.21
CA ALA A 177 -3.89 17.20 -2.88
C ALA A 177 -3.67 15.90 -2.10
N LEU A 178 -2.97 15.97 -0.97
CA LEU A 178 -2.77 14.88 -0.04
C LEU A 178 -3.63 15.09 1.20
N THR A 179 -4.69 14.32 1.30
CA THR A 179 -5.69 14.42 2.35
C THR A 179 -5.72 13.18 3.23
N HIS A 180 -6.28 13.31 4.43
CA HIS A 180 -6.43 12.20 5.37
C HIS A 180 -7.70 12.35 6.22
N GLY A 181 -8.08 11.28 6.93
CA GLY A 181 -9.32 11.22 7.72
C GLY A 181 -9.16 11.52 9.22
N SER A 182 -8.08 12.20 9.65
CA SER A 182 -7.76 12.40 11.08
C SER A 182 -7.43 13.85 11.41
N GLY A 183 -6.94 14.14 12.62
CA GLY A 183 -6.41 15.45 13.02
C GLY A 183 -7.37 16.33 13.83
N CYS A 184 -8.68 16.08 13.81
CA CYS A 184 -9.67 16.90 14.51
C CYS A 184 -9.69 16.59 16.03
N ALA A 185 -10.40 15.57 16.43
CA ALA A 185 -10.58 15.19 17.83
C ALA A 185 -9.68 13.99 18.20
N VAL A 186 -8.37 14.17 18.10
CA VAL A 186 -7.39 13.12 18.37
C VAL A 186 -6.62 13.41 19.66
N SER A 187 -6.23 12.37 20.39
CA SER A 187 -5.35 12.51 21.53
C SER A 187 -3.95 12.90 21.06
N THR A 188 -3.45 14.04 21.52
CA THR A 188 -2.12 14.56 21.18
C THR A 188 -0.97 13.81 21.86
N LYS A 189 -1.29 12.88 22.78
CA LYS A 189 -0.29 12.15 23.58
C LYS A 189 0.04 10.75 23.04
N ASN A 190 -0.71 10.25 22.04
CA ASN A 190 -0.55 8.90 21.53
C ASN A 190 0.42 8.82 20.33
N GLU A 191 0.84 7.61 20.02
CA GLU A 191 1.75 7.32 18.89
C GLU A 191 1.10 7.69 17.54
N GLY A 192 -0.21 7.45 17.38
CA GLY A 192 -0.93 7.77 16.15
C GLY A 192 -0.88 9.25 15.79
N PHE A 193 -0.94 10.14 16.80
CA PHE A 193 -0.79 11.58 16.57
C PHE A 193 0.62 11.96 16.09
N ARG A 194 1.64 11.38 16.73
CA ARG A 194 3.04 11.60 16.30
C ARG A 194 3.30 11.08 14.89
N MET A 195 2.74 9.92 14.56
CA MET A 195 2.83 9.36 13.20
C MET A 195 2.14 10.25 12.17
N LEU A 196 0.94 10.77 12.48
CA LEU A 196 0.23 11.71 11.61
C LEU A 196 1.09 12.95 11.32
N GLN A 197 1.61 13.60 12.35
CA GLN A 197 2.44 14.78 12.20
C GLN A 197 3.71 14.50 11.38
N ARG A 198 4.41 13.41 11.68
CA ARG A 198 5.62 12.99 10.93
C ARG A 198 5.31 12.72 9.46
N THR A 199 4.18 12.10 9.18
CA THR A 199 3.75 11.81 7.81
C THR A 199 3.46 13.10 7.04
N ILE A 200 2.65 13.99 7.59
CA ILE A 200 2.32 15.27 6.96
C ILE A 200 3.60 16.09 6.73
N TRP A 201 4.45 16.19 7.76
CA TRP A 201 5.69 16.96 7.66
C TRP A 201 6.71 16.37 6.70
N GLY A 202 6.79 15.03 6.65
CA GLY A 202 7.61 14.31 5.68
C GLY A 202 7.20 14.61 4.23
N HIS A 203 5.91 14.67 3.96
CA HIS A 203 5.40 15.08 2.66
C HIS A 203 5.68 16.57 2.37
N ALA A 204 5.49 17.46 3.35
CA ALA A 204 5.80 18.88 3.17
C ALA A 204 7.26 19.15 2.78
N ARG A 205 8.18 18.24 3.13
CA ARG A 205 9.62 18.33 2.82
C ARG A 205 10.08 17.34 1.75
N HIS A 206 9.14 16.73 1.04
CA HIS A 206 9.49 15.78 0.00
C HIS A 206 10.06 16.47 -1.24
N PRO A 207 11.20 16.05 -1.79
CA PRO A 207 11.89 16.77 -2.86
C PRO A 207 11.10 16.86 -4.17
N ASN A 208 10.07 16.05 -4.37
CA ASN A 208 9.19 16.16 -5.54
C ASN A 208 8.16 17.30 -5.43
N PHE A 209 8.07 17.99 -4.30
CA PHE A 209 7.30 19.23 -4.20
C PHE A 209 8.21 20.45 -4.34
N GLY A 210 7.91 21.29 -5.33
CA GLY A 210 8.57 22.59 -5.50
C GLY A 210 8.03 23.63 -4.52
N SER A 211 6.75 23.52 -4.22
CA SER A 211 6.05 24.33 -3.21
C SER A 211 4.91 23.52 -2.59
N VAL A 212 4.56 23.85 -1.36
CA VAL A 212 3.48 23.21 -0.61
C VAL A 212 2.57 24.26 0.01
N LEU A 213 1.26 24.10 -0.18
CA LEU A 213 0.23 24.79 0.58
C LEU A 213 -0.30 23.83 1.66
N MET A 214 -0.20 24.19 2.92
CA MET A 214 -0.81 23.44 4.03
C MET A 214 -2.07 24.14 4.51
N VAL A 215 -3.20 23.44 4.47
CA VAL A 215 -4.53 23.97 4.79
C VAL A 215 -5.03 23.34 6.10
N GLY A 216 -5.21 24.20 7.10
CA GLY A 216 -5.86 23.85 8.37
C GLY A 216 -7.29 24.38 8.44
N LEU A 217 -8.05 23.94 9.46
CA LEU A 217 -9.36 24.50 9.76
C LEU A 217 -9.25 25.68 10.73
N GLY A 218 -8.54 25.52 11.86
CA GLY A 218 -8.33 26.52 12.92
C GLY A 218 -8.69 26.05 14.32
N CYS A 219 -9.48 24.99 14.47
CA CYS A 219 -9.89 24.42 15.76
C CYS A 219 -9.48 22.95 15.95
N GLU A 220 -8.67 22.41 15.06
CA GLU A 220 -8.15 21.06 15.13
C GLU A 220 -7.15 20.85 16.27
N ALA A 221 -7.01 19.60 16.74
CA ALA A 221 -5.96 19.23 17.68
C ALA A 221 -4.56 19.26 17.01
N ASN A 222 -4.50 18.96 15.71
CA ASN A 222 -3.27 18.95 14.93
C ASN A 222 -3.01 20.31 14.28
N GLN A 223 -2.80 21.33 15.08
CA GLN A 223 -2.59 22.71 14.62
C GLN A 223 -1.29 22.89 13.86
N ILE A 224 -1.34 23.61 12.74
CA ILE A 224 -0.17 23.90 11.89
C ILE A 224 0.96 24.58 12.68
N PRO A 225 0.72 25.62 13.51
CA PRO A 225 1.78 26.26 14.28
C PRO A 225 2.56 25.30 15.19
N LEU A 226 1.88 24.33 15.80
CA LEU A 226 2.52 23.33 16.65
C LEU A 226 3.43 22.39 15.84
N MET A 227 3.05 22.05 14.60
CA MET A 227 3.92 21.28 13.72
C MET A 227 5.16 22.08 13.31
N VAL A 228 5.00 23.34 12.98
CA VAL A 228 6.14 24.25 12.66
C VAL A 228 7.08 24.39 13.85
N GLU A 229 6.54 24.54 15.06
CA GLU A 229 7.34 24.61 16.29
C GLU A 229 8.12 23.32 16.54
N HIS A 230 7.47 22.16 16.33
CA HIS A 230 8.07 20.86 16.61
C HIS A 230 9.13 20.42 15.58
N PHE A 231 8.87 20.66 14.29
CA PHE A 231 9.72 20.15 13.20
C PHE A 231 10.63 21.21 12.57
N GLY A 232 10.50 22.47 12.98
CA GLY A 232 11.22 23.60 12.40
C GLY A 232 10.55 24.14 11.12
N LYS A 233 10.82 25.40 10.83
CA LYS A 233 10.27 26.05 9.62
C LYS A 233 11.02 25.55 8.38
N PRO A 234 10.31 25.15 7.30
CA PRO A 234 10.95 24.82 6.03
C PRO A 234 11.61 26.05 5.38
N PRO A 235 12.43 25.87 4.34
CA PRO A 235 13.00 26.98 3.58
C PRO A 235 11.93 28.00 3.15
N GLU A 236 12.30 29.27 3.10
CA GLU A 236 11.38 30.33 2.71
C GLU A 236 10.83 30.11 1.29
N GLY A 237 9.53 30.31 1.10
CA GLY A 237 8.86 30.09 -0.18
C GLY A 237 8.50 28.63 -0.51
N SER A 238 9.00 27.65 0.27
CA SER A 238 8.71 26.24 0.02
C SER A 238 7.41 25.76 0.68
N LEU A 239 6.94 26.42 1.73
CA LEU A 239 5.71 26.09 2.47
C LEU A 239 4.87 27.34 2.76
N HIS A 240 3.64 27.32 2.29
CA HIS A 240 2.61 28.30 2.55
C HIS A 240 1.57 27.70 3.51
N LEU A 241 1.13 28.49 4.48
CA LEU A 241 0.25 28.02 5.55
C LEU A 241 -1.04 28.85 5.53
N GLU A 242 -2.16 28.17 5.42
CA GLU A 242 -3.48 28.81 5.43
C GLU A 242 -4.42 28.09 6.41
N THR A 243 -5.26 28.87 7.06
CA THR A 243 -6.28 28.37 7.98
C THR A 243 -7.65 28.89 7.56
N ILE A 244 -8.57 27.99 7.26
CA ILE A 244 -9.89 28.33 6.69
C ILE A 244 -10.63 29.35 7.57
N GLN A 245 -10.60 29.20 8.89
CA GLN A 245 -11.27 30.13 9.79
C GLN A 245 -10.63 31.55 9.81
N HIS A 246 -9.38 31.69 9.43
CA HIS A 246 -8.71 32.99 9.31
C HIS A 246 -9.01 33.69 7.99
N LEU A 247 -9.39 32.94 6.94
CA LEU A 247 -9.75 33.51 5.64
C LEU A 247 -11.11 34.21 5.66
N SER A 248 -11.61 34.54 6.82
CA SER A 248 -12.82 35.34 7.08
C SER A 248 -14.00 35.00 6.16
N LEU A 249 -15.02 34.35 6.70
CA LEU A 249 -16.29 34.07 6.02
C LEU A 249 -17.03 35.33 5.57
N ILE A 250 -16.60 36.52 5.99
CA ILE A 250 -17.17 37.82 5.59
C ILE A 250 -16.96 38.08 4.09
N HIS A 251 -15.96 37.50 3.48
CA HIS A 251 -15.66 37.66 2.05
C HIS A 251 -16.25 36.57 1.15
N ILE A 252 -17.01 35.65 1.73
CA ILE A 252 -17.75 34.63 1.01
C ILE A 252 -19.20 35.04 0.88
#